data_1bdfdafcc6b4a32dcf5e1ee8a336b131
#
_entry.id   1bdfdafcc6b4a32dcf5e1ee8a336b131
#
_cell.length_a   1.000
_cell.length_b   1.000
_cell.length_c   1.000
_cell.angle_alpha   90.00
_cell.angle_beta   90.00
_cell.angle_gamma   90.00
#
_symmetry.space_group_name_H-M   'P 1'
#
loop_
_entity.id
_entity.type
_entity.pdbx_description
1 polymer ?
#
loop_
_entity_poly.entity_id
_entity_poly.type
_entity_poly.pdbx_seq_one_letter_code
_entity_poly.pdbx_strand_id
1 'polypeptide(L)'
;MKLDGRKAIVTGGTRGIGRAIVNRMVQEGCQVVFTYHSSEEKAKEIEKLYEGKNVFGVKADATSFSAAEETVKFALEKLGGIDILVNNAGVTKDNLVLRMTEEDFDYVVQSNLKSVFNYTKAALKPMMGKRYGKIVNISSVVGIIGNPGQSNYVASKAGIIGMTKSNAKEFASRNITVNAVAPGFIESDMTAKLNDQQKDAILAQIPLKKMGNGEDVAKLVVFLSSADSDYITGQVITVDGGMAM
;
A
#
# COMPACT_ATOMS: atom_id res chain seq x y z
N MET A 1 -8.70 -20.71 1.81
CA MET A 1 -8.27 -19.36 1.34
C MET A 1 -8.78 -18.32 2.32
N LYS A 2 -7.91 -17.39 2.74
CA LYS A 2 -8.28 -16.38 3.77
C LYS A 2 -9.19 -15.26 3.26
N LEU A 3 -9.19 -15.01 1.95
CA LEU A 3 -9.92 -13.91 1.30
C LEU A 3 -10.92 -14.39 0.25
N ASP A 4 -11.41 -15.61 0.39
CA ASP A 4 -12.30 -16.22 -0.58
C ASP A 4 -13.54 -15.36 -0.85
N GLY A 5 -13.78 -15.03 -2.13
CA GLY A 5 -14.88 -14.16 -2.57
C GLY A 5 -14.79 -12.67 -2.14
N ARG A 6 -13.75 -12.26 -1.40
CA ARG A 6 -13.53 -10.85 -1.04
C ARG A 6 -13.12 -10.02 -2.25
N LYS A 7 -13.40 -8.73 -2.20
CA LYS A 7 -13.26 -7.77 -3.29
C LYS A 7 -12.34 -6.64 -2.86
N ALA A 8 -11.22 -6.48 -3.56
CA ALA A 8 -10.18 -5.55 -3.16
C ALA A 8 -9.85 -4.52 -4.24
N ILE A 9 -9.44 -3.32 -3.79
CA ILE A 9 -8.70 -2.36 -4.58
C ILE A 9 -7.28 -2.30 -4.04
N VAL A 10 -6.27 -2.42 -4.91
CA VAL A 10 -4.84 -2.27 -4.57
C VAL A 10 -4.25 -1.14 -5.42
N THR A 11 -3.82 -0.04 -4.81
CA THR A 11 -3.19 1.05 -5.56
C THR A 11 -1.72 0.74 -5.86
N GLY A 12 -1.26 1.01 -7.11
CA GLY A 12 0.12 0.75 -7.51
C GLY A 12 0.48 -0.74 -7.60
N GLY A 13 -0.38 -1.56 -8.19
CA GLY A 13 -0.29 -3.03 -8.18
C GLY A 13 0.66 -3.69 -9.19
N THR A 14 1.39 -2.93 -10.03
CA THR A 14 2.13 -3.52 -11.17
C THR A 14 3.55 -3.94 -10.87
N ARG A 15 4.15 -3.53 -9.75
CA ARG A 15 5.56 -3.82 -9.40
C ARG A 15 5.78 -3.88 -7.89
N GLY A 16 6.94 -4.40 -7.48
CA GLY A 16 7.41 -4.41 -6.10
C GLY A 16 6.38 -4.99 -5.11
N ILE A 17 6.22 -4.30 -3.99
CA ILE A 17 5.29 -4.69 -2.91
C ILE A 17 3.85 -4.79 -3.44
N GLY A 18 3.40 -3.82 -4.25
CA GLY A 18 2.04 -3.82 -4.79
C GLY A 18 1.74 -5.06 -5.65
N ARG A 19 2.69 -5.47 -6.50
CA ARG A 19 2.57 -6.71 -7.31
C ARG A 19 2.49 -7.95 -6.42
N ALA A 20 3.34 -8.03 -5.40
CA ALA A 20 3.33 -9.14 -4.45
C ALA A 20 1.98 -9.20 -3.69
N ILE A 21 1.44 -8.05 -3.28
CA ILE A 21 0.12 -7.97 -2.65
C ILE A 21 -0.98 -8.48 -3.59
N VAL A 22 -1.03 -7.99 -4.83
CA VAL A 22 -2.02 -8.46 -5.82
C VAL A 22 -1.93 -9.98 -6.01
N ASN A 23 -0.72 -10.50 -6.25
CA ASN A 23 -0.50 -11.93 -6.44
C ASN A 23 -0.99 -12.75 -5.22
N ARG A 24 -0.59 -12.34 -4.02
CA ARG A 24 -0.96 -13.06 -2.79
C ARG A 24 -2.46 -13.00 -2.52
N MET A 25 -3.10 -11.85 -2.70
CA MET A 25 -4.55 -11.72 -2.51
C MET A 25 -5.34 -12.61 -3.48
N VAL A 26 -4.92 -12.70 -4.75
CA VAL A 26 -5.55 -13.58 -5.75
C VAL A 26 -5.35 -15.05 -5.40
N GLN A 27 -4.19 -15.45 -4.89
CA GLN A 27 -3.92 -16.81 -4.41
C GLN A 27 -4.80 -17.18 -3.20
N GLU A 28 -5.19 -16.19 -2.39
CA GLU A 28 -6.10 -16.35 -1.25
C GLU A 28 -7.59 -16.22 -1.63
N GLY A 29 -7.92 -16.22 -2.93
CA GLY A 29 -9.30 -16.24 -3.43
C GLY A 29 -9.94 -14.86 -3.58
N CYS A 30 -9.17 -13.78 -3.45
CA CYS A 30 -9.67 -12.41 -3.59
C CYS A 30 -9.86 -12.03 -5.06
N GLN A 31 -10.92 -11.29 -5.37
CA GLN A 31 -11.12 -10.57 -6.62
C GLN A 31 -10.46 -9.20 -6.49
N VAL A 32 -9.68 -8.77 -7.47
CA VAL A 32 -8.82 -7.59 -7.31
C VAL A 32 -8.94 -6.62 -8.48
N VAL A 33 -9.23 -5.36 -8.18
CA VAL A 33 -8.93 -4.23 -9.05
C VAL A 33 -7.62 -3.61 -8.57
N PHE A 34 -6.62 -3.50 -9.44
CA PHE A 34 -5.38 -2.82 -9.09
C PHE A 34 -5.14 -1.61 -10.00
N THR A 35 -4.52 -0.56 -9.46
CA THR A 35 -4.21 0.62 -10.27
C THR A 35 -2.75 0.65 -10.70
N TYR A 36 -2.49 1.37 -11.81
CA TYR A 36 -1.16 1.71 -12.30
C TYR A 36 -1.16 3.09 -12.94
N HIS A 37 -0.01 3.76 -12.99
CA HIS A 37 0.12 5.07 -13.65
C HIS A 37 0.64 4.95 -15.08
N SER A 38 1.78 4.28 -15.29
CA SER A 38 2.47 4.22 -16.59
C SER A 38 2.79 2.81 -17.09
N SER A 39 2.61 1.77 -16.26
CA SER A 39 3.07 0.40 -16.56
C SER A 39 1.96 -0.45 -17.18
N GLU A 40 1.41 -0.03 -18.32
CA GLU A 40 0.28 -0.71 -18.97
C GLU A 40 0.61 -2.15 -19.40
N GLU A 41 1.80 -2.39 -19.97
CA GLU A 41 2.23 -3.73 -20.37
C GLU A 41 2.25 -4.69 -19.16
N LYS A 42 2.84 -4.26 -18.03
CA LYS A 42 2.84 -5.06 -16.80
C LYS A 42 1.43 -5.28 -16.25
N ALA A 43 0.52 -4.34 -16.43
CA ALA A 43 -0.87 -4.53 -16.03
C ALA A 43 -1.53 -5.63 -16.88
N LYS A 44 -1.36 -5.62 -18.20
CA LYS A 44 -1.87 -6.65 -19.12
C LYS A 44 -1.26 -8.04 -18.83
N GLU A 45 0.03 -8.10 -18.46
CA GLU A 45 0.67 -9.35 -18.01
C GLU A 45 0.00 -9.93 -16.76
N ILE A 46 -0.38 -9.08 -15.80
CA ILE A 46 -1.08 -9.53 -14.58
C ILE A 46 -2.48 -10.04 -14.92
N GLU A 47 -3.22 -9.31 -15.73
CA GLU A 47 -4.56 -9.73 -16.14
C GLU A 47 -4.51 -11.07 -16.89
N LYS A 48 -3.55 -11.24 -17.79
CA LYS A 48 -3.32 -12.49 -18.51
C LYS A 48 -2.93 -13.65 -17.58
N LEU A 49 -2.06 -13.40 -16.60
CA LEU A 49 -1.64 -14.41 -15.61
C LEU A 49 -2.83 -14.95 -14.81
N TYR A 50 -3.82 -14.10 -14.57
CA TYR A 50 -5.00 -14.41 -13.78
C TYR A 50 -6.28 -14.45 -14.63
N GLU A 51 -6.16 -14.80 -15.91
CA GLU A 51 -7.30 -14.97 -16.81
C GLU A 51 -8.33 -15.95 -16.21
N GLY A 52 -9.62 -15.59 -16.29
CA GLY A 52 -10.70 -16.37 -15.66
C GLY A 52 -10.89 -16.10 -14.16
N LYS A 53 -10.02 -15.30 -13.53
CA LYS A 53 -10.21 -14.75 -12.18
C LYS A 53 -10.54 -13.26 -12.30
N ASN A 54 -11.40 -12.75 -11.46
CA ASN A 54 -11.79 -11.33 -11.50
C ASN A 54 -10.62 -10.41 -11.04
N VAL A 55 -9.64 -10.22 -11.93
CA VAL A 55 -8.45 -9.37 -11.71
C VAL A 55 -8.36 -8.37 -12.85
N PHE A 56 -8.40 -7.07 -12.51
CA PHE A 56 -8.48 -5.99 -13.50
C PHE A 56 -7.50 -4.86 -13.17
N GLY A 57 -6.78 -4.39 -14.19
CA GLY A 57 -5.90 -3.23 -14.11
C GLY A 57 -6.62 -1.94 -14.54
N VAL A 58 -6.45 -0.87 -13.77
CA VAL A 58 -7.01 0.47 -14.07
C VAL A 58 -5.87 1.49 -14.12
N LYS A 59 -5.76 2.21 -15.24
CA LYS A 59 -4.83 3.34 -15.32
C LYS A 59 -5.41 4.51 -14.54
N ALA A 60 -4.71 4.95 -13.49
CA ALA A 60 -5.17 6.03 -12.63
C ALA A 60 -4.00 6.83 -12.08
N ASP A 61 -4.15 8.16 -12.06
CA ASP A 61 -3.28 9.05 -11.28
C ASP A 61 -3.79 9.10 -9.83
N ALA A 62 -3.00 8.54 -8.92
CA ALA A 62 -3.38 8.48 -7.51
C ALA A 62 -3.49 9.87 -6.84
N THR A 63 -2.89 10.92 -7.41
CA THR A 63 -3.00 12.29 -6.91
C THR A 63 -4.37 12.91 -7.21
N SER A 64 -5.11 12.38 -8.20
CA SER A 64 -6.44 12.84 -8.61
C SER A 64 -7.55 12.18 -7.80
N PHE A 65 -8.39 12.99 -7.16
CA PHE A 65 -9.57 12.47 -6.45
C PHE A 65 -10.61 11.88 -7.44
N SER A 66 -10.83 12.52 -8.60
CA SER A 66 -11.76 11.98 -9.61
C SER A 66 -11.30 10.62 -10.14
N ALA A 67 -9.99 10.41 -10.34
CA ALA A 67 -9.46 9.11 -10.74
C ALA A 67 -9.68 8.03 -9.66
N ALA A 68 -9.62 8.41 -8.38
CA ALA A 68 -9.95 7.49 -7.29
C ALA A 68 -11.46 7.13 -7.29
N GLU A 69 -12.35 8.11 -7.52
CA GLU A 69 -13.80 7.86 -7.65
C GLU A 69 -14.11 6.95 -8.86
N GLU A 70 -13.50 7.19 -10.01
CA GLU A 70 -13.63 6.36 -11.21
C GLU A 70 -13.14 4.93 -10.97
N THR A 71 -12.01 4.76 -10.28
CA THR A 71 -11.50 3.44 -9.89
C THR A 71 -12.48 2.70 -8.98
N VAL A 72 -13.03 3.39 -7.98
CA VAL A 72 -14.03 2.82 -7.07
C VAL A 72 -15.31 2.43 -7.83
N LYS A 73 -15.80 3.29 -8.72
CA LYS A 73 -16.95 3.00 -9.59
C LYS A 73 -16.70 1.77 -10.44
N PHE A 74 -15.54 1.69 -11.11
CA PHE A 74 -15.14 0.53 -11.89
C PHE A 74 -15.10 -0.76 -11.06
N ALA A 75 -14.55 -0.70 -9.84
CA ALA A 75 -14.52 -1.85 -8.95
C ALA A 75 -15.93 -2.30 -8.54
N LEU A 76 -16.84 -1.37 -8.26
CA LEU A 76 -18.24 -1.67 -7.96
C LEU A 76 -18.94 -2.34 -9.15
N GLU A 77 -18.70 -1.88 -10.37
CA GLU A 77 -19.28 -2.46 -11.60
C GLU A 77 -18.72 -3.85 -11.90
N LYS A 78 -17.41 -4.05 -11.77
CA LYS A 78 -16.75 -5.32 -12.13
C LYS A 78 -16.84 -6.39 -11.05
N LEU A 79 -16.73 -5.98 -9.78
CA LEU A 79 -16.69 -6.90 -8.65
C LEU A 79 -18.02 -6.96 -7.87
N GLY A 80 -18.93 -5.99 -8.07
CA GLY A 80 -20.18 -5.88 -7.33
C GLY A 80 -20.02 -5.43 -5.88
N GLY A 81 -18.89 -4.83 -5.50
CA GLY A 81 -18.64 -4.33 -4.14
C GLY A 81 -17.17 -4.08 -3.85
N ILE A 82 -16.88 -3.57 -2.65
CA ILE A 82 -15.52 -3.37 -2.14
C ILE A 82 -15.50 -3.81 -0.68
N ASP A 83 -14.62 -4.73 -0.33
CA ASP A 83 -14.38 -5.23 1.02
C ASP A 83 -13.07 -4.70 1.58
N ILE A 84 -12.06 -4.56 0.70
CA ILE A 84 -10.68 -4.29 1.07
C ILE A 84 -10.14 -3.13 0.21
N LEU A 85 -9.45 -2.19 0.85
CA LEU A 85 -8.66 -1.17 0.19
C LEU A 85 -7.21 -1.27 0.67
N VAL A 86 -6.28 -1.48 -0.26
CA VAL A 86 -4.84 -1.42 0.04
C VAL A 86 -4.24 -0.18 -0.61
N ASN A 87 -3.90 0.81 0.19
CA ASN A 87 -3.22 2.02 -0.23
C ASN A 87 -1.71 1.77 -0.27
N ASN A 88 -1.20 1.38 -1.45
CA ASN A 88 0.21 1.05 -1.64
C ASN A 88 0.93 2.01 -2.59
N ALA A 89 0.23 2.72 -3.48
CA ALA A 89 0.86 3.66 -4.41
C ALA A 89 1.75 4.68 -3.69
N GLY A 90 2.95 4.88 -4.22
CA GLY A 90 3.89 5.84 -3.65
C GLY A 90 5.16 5.97 -4.48
N VAL A 91 5.86 7.08 -4.26
CA VAL A 91 7.10 7.47 -4.92
C VAL A 91 8.10 7.98 -3.89
N THR A 92 9.38 8.00 -4.27
CA THR A 92 10.44 8.71 -3.55
C THR A 92 11.06 9.76 -4.48
N LYS A 93 11.53 10.86 -3.89
CA LYS A 93 12.36 11.86 -4.55
C LYS A 93 13.31 12.42 -3.51
N ASP A 94 14.38 11.67 -3.28
CA ASP A 94 15.28 11.86 -2.16
C ASP A 94 16.30 12.97 -2.45
N ASN A 95 16.49 13.88 -1.51
CA ASN A 95 17.53 14.91 -1.51
C ASN A 95 17.74 15.45 -0.10
N LEU A 96 18.95 15.98 0.17
CA LEU A 96 19.18 16.72 1.42
C LEU A 96 18.25 17.94 1.50
N VAL A 97 17.75 18.29 2.68
CA VAL A 97 16.78 19.40 2.88
C VAL A 97 17.26 20.70 2.23
N LEU A 98 18.55 21.00 2.33
CA LEU A 98 19.12 22.22 1.72
C LEU A 98 18.98 22.26 0.17
N ARG A 99 18.86 21.10 -0.47
CA ARG A 99 18.79 20.96 -1.94
C ARG A 99 17.41 20.50 -2.42
N MET A 100 16.53 20.11 -1.51
CA MET A 100 15.17 19.66 -1.84
C MET A 100 14.34 20.88 -2.24
N THR A 101 13.71 20.82 -3.42
CA THR A 101 12.82 21.89 -3.86
C THR A 101 11.42 21.73 -3.27
N GLU A 102 10.64 22.81 -3.29
CA GLU A 102 9.23 22.77 -2.88
C GLU A 102 8.43 21.78 -3.75
N GLU A 103 8.70 21.76 -5.06
CA GLU A 103 8.06 20.84 -6.01
C GLU A 103 8.40 19.39 -5.70
N ASP A 104 9.64 19.08 -5.26
CA ASP A 104 10.06 17.75 -4.86
C ASP A 104 9.31 17.29 -3.59
N PHE A 105 9.14 18.21 -2.64
CA PHE A 105 8.40 17.96 -1.42
C PHE A 105 6.93 17.70 -1.72
N ASP A 106 6.29 18.60 -2.45
CA ASP A 106 4.88 18.53 -2.78
C ASP A 106 4.54 17.30 -3.64
N TYR A 107 5.38 16.98 -4.63
CA TYR A 107 5.21 15.80 -5.46
C TYR A 107 5.12 14.51 -4.63
N VAL A 108 6.02 14.34 -3.65
CA VAL A 108 6.04 13.14 -2.81
C VAL A 108 4.85 13.13 -1.84
N VAL A 109 4.52 14.26 -1.22
CA VAL A 109 3.39 14.35 -0.30
C VAL A 109 2.06 14.12 -1.02
N GLN A 110 1.88 14.69 -2.21
CA GLN A 110 0.68 14.47 -3.02
C GLN A 110 0.56 13.02 -3.49
N SER A 111 1.65 12.44 -3.98
CA SER A 111 1.65 11.06 -4.49
C SER A 111 1.45 10.02 -3.39
N ASN A 112 2.00 10.24 -2.21
CA ASN A 112 1.99 9.24 -1.12
C ASN A 112 0.86 9.45 -0.12
N LEU A 113 0.72 10.68 0.42
CA LEU A 113 -0.21 10.95 1.52
C LEU A 113 -1.60 11.33 1.00
N LYS A 114 -1.67 12.27 0.05
CA LYS A 114 -2.96 12.69 -0.52
C LYS A 114 -3.65 11.56 -1.27
N SER A 115 -2.91 10.68 -1.93
CA SER A 115 -3.48 9.50 -2.58
C SER A 115 -4.19 8.57 -1.59
N VAL A 116 -3.62 8.34 -0.41
CA VAL A 116 -4.26 7.56 0.66
C VAL A 116 -5.58 8.19 1.09
N PHE A 117 -5.60 9.52 1.25
CA PHE A 117 -6.84 10.25 1.53
C PHE A 117 -7.86 10.08 0.40
N ASN A 118 -7.46 10.26 -0.86
CA ASN A 118 -8.35 10.18 -2.02
C ASN A 118 -9.05 8.81 -2.11
N TYR A 119 -8.28 7.73 -2.12
CA TYR A 119 -8.83 6.38 -2.24
C TYR A 119 -9.64 5.96 -1.01
N THR A 120 -9.20 6.34 0.20
CA THR A 120 -9.96 6.08 1.42
C THR A 120 -11.32 6.78 1.36
N LYS A 121 -11.35 8.07 1.03
CA LYS A 121 -12.60 8.85 0.91
C LYS A 121 -13.53 8.27 -0.16
N ALA A 122 -13.01 7.92 -1.33
CA ALA A 122 -13.80 7.34 -2.41
C ALA A 122 -14.41 5.98 -2.05
N ALA A 123 -13.64 5.09 -1.39
CA ALA A 123 -14.09 3.77 -0.98
C ALA A 123 -14.99 3.75 0.27
N LEU A 124 -14.98 4.84 1.06
CA LEU A 124 -15.64 4.87 2.35
C LEU A 124 -17.16 4.70 2.25
N LYS A 125 -17.82 5.39 1.31
CA LYS A 125 -19.28 5.35 1.16
C LYS A 125 -19.82 3.92 0.92
N PRO A 126 -19.32 3.14 -0.05
CA PRO A 126 -19.75 1.75 -0.23
C PRO A 126 -19.41 0.85 0.96
N MET A 127 -18.25 1.02 1.62
CA MET A 127 -17.89 0.25 2.82
C MET A 127 -18.82 0.56 3.99
N MET A 128 -19.13 1.84 4.23
CA MET A 128 -20.07 2.25 5.29
C MET A 128 -21.49 1.71 5.06
N GLY A 129 -21.97 1.73 3.82
CA GLY A 129 -23.28 1.19 3.45
C GLY A 129 -23.40 -0.31 3.73
N LYS A 130 -22.32 -1.05 3.48
CA LYS A 130 -22.21 -2.49 3.75
C LYS A 130 -21.93 -2.81 5.23
N ARG A 131 -21.49 -1.81 6.03
CA ARG A 131 -20.98 -1.97 7.40
C ARG A 131 -19.87 -3.00 7.51
N TYR A 132 -18.97 -2.98 6.55
CA TYR A 132 -17.78 -3.82 6.48
C TYR A 132 -16.72 -3.16 5.63
N GLY A 133 -15.48 -3.18 6.10
CA GLY A 133 -14.31 -2.72 5.33
C GLY A 133 -12.99 -3.03 6.03
N LYS A 134 -11.98 -3.35 5.24
CA LYS A 134 -10.59 -3.50 5.67
C LYS A 134 -9.73 -2.52 4.88
N ILE A 135 -9.15 -1.54 5.55
CA ILE A 135 -8.24 -0.58 4.94
C ILE A 135 -6.83 -0.85 5.44
N VAL A 136 -5.91 -1.15 4.53
CA VAL A 136 -4.49 -1.38 4.85
C VAL A 136 -3.65 -0.34 4.12
N ASN A 137 -2.96 0.50 4.88
CA ASN A 137 -2.10 1.55 4.36
C ASN A 137 -0.64 1.10 4.37
N ILE A 138 0.07 1.22 3.25
CA ILE A 138 1.50 0.92 3.19
C ILE A 138 2.28 2.19 3.55
N SER A 139 2.77 2.22 4.78
CA SER A 139 3.68 3.25 5.29
C SER A 139 5.14 2.86 4.99
N SER A 140 6.05 3.09 5.90
CA SER A 140 7.45 2.67 5.87
C SER A 140 8.04 2.79 7.27
N VAL A 141 9.05 1.97 7.55
CA VAL A 141 9.85 2.09 8.77
C VAL A 141 10.45 3.49 8.93
N VAL A 142 10.86 4.14 7.84
CA VAL A 142 11.41 5.51 7.90
C VAL A 142 10.36 6.55 8.33
N GLY A 143 9.07 6.28 8.18
CA GLY A 143 8.00 7.10 8.75
C GLY A 143 7.93 7.03 10.28
N ILE A 144 8.61 6.05 10.89
CA ILE A 144 8.71 5.87 12.35
C ILE A 144 10.05 6.43 12.88
N ILE A 145 11.18 6.04 12.24
CA ILE A 145 12.53 6.35 12.75
C ILE A 145 13.19 7.55 12.08
N GLY A 146 12.67 8.04 10.93
CA GLY A 146 13.31 9.03 10.09
C GLY A 146 14.42 8.46 9.21
N ASN A 147 14.85 9.23 8.19
CA ASN A 147 16.03 8.91 7.38
C ASN A 147 16.60 10.19 6.74
N PRO A 148 17.91 10.46 6.83
CA PRO A 148 18.54 11.58 6.16
C PRO A 148 18.26 11.60 4.65
N GLY A 149 17.98 12.77 4.08
CA GLY A 149 17.69 12.93 2.65
C GLY A 149 16.28 12.57 2.22
N GLN A 150 15.40 12.17 3.14
CA GLN A 150 14.03 11.74 2.86
C GLN A 150 12.94 12.54 3.58
N SER A 151 13.17 13.82 3.88
CA SER A 151 12.23 14.62 4.67
C SER A 151 10.80 14.62 4.10
N ASN A 152 10.64 14.72 2.78
CA ASN A 152 9.36 14.64 2.08
C ASN A 152 8.72 13.23 2.22
N TYR A 153 9.49 12.18 1.98
CA TYR A 153 9.03 10.79 2.06
C TYR A 153 8.67 10.42 3.51
N VAL A 154 9.55 10.74 4.46
CA VAL A 154 9.31 10.53 5.91
C VAL A 154 8.04 11.25 6.35
N ALA A 155 7.89 12.55 6.00
CA ALA A 155 6.68 13.32 6.33
C ALA A 155 5.41 12.65 5.76
N SER A 156 5.46 12.19 4.50
CA SER A 156 4.33 11.51 3.88
C SER A 156 3.98 10.19 4.59
N LYS A 157 4.99 9.37 4.95
CA LYS A 157 4.79 8.07 5.59
C LYS A 157 4.38 8.19 7.06
N ALA A 158 4.90 9.18 7.79
CA ALA A 158 4.45 9.53 9.13
C ALA A 158 3.00 10.07 9.11
N GLY A 159 2.64 10.89 8.11
CA GLY A 159 1.27 11.35 7.90
C GLY A 159 0.28 10.20 7.68
N ILE A 160 0.66 9.16 6.92
CA ILE A 160 -0.14 7.94 6.75
C ILE A 160 -0.39 7.24 8.09
N ILE A 161 0.62 7.17 8.97
CA ILE A 161 0.48 6.60 10.32
C ILE A 161 -0.57 7.39 11.13
N GLY A 162 -0.48 8.72 11.11
CA GLY A 162 -1.45 9.59 11.79
C GLY A 162 -2.87 9.41 11.25
N MET A 163 -3.03 9.42 9.90
CA MET A 163 -4.33 9.17 9.24
C MET A 163 -4.90 7.80 9.58
N THR A 164 -4.06 6.76 9.63
CA THR A 164 -4.50 5.41 10.01
C THR A 164 -5.16 5.39 11.37
N LYS A 165 -4.56 6.02 12.37
CA LYS A 165 -5.10 6.10 13.74
C LYS A 165 -6.38 6.92 13.83
N SER A 166 -6.45 8.05 13.12
CA SER A 166 -7.64 8.89 13.06
C SER A 166 -8.82 8.18 12.41
N ASN A 167 -8.60 7.62 11.21
CA ASN A 167 -9.63 6.92 10.44
C ASN A 167 -10.10 5.64 11.15
N ALA A 168 -9.22 4.94 11.86
CA ALA A 168 -9.59 3.77 12.67
C ALA A 168 -10.64 4.13 13.73
N LYS A 169 -10.45 5.25 14.43
CA LYS A 169 -11.42 5.73 15.44
C LYS A 169 -12.73 6.18 14.80
N GLU A 170 -12.66 6.89 13.68
CA GLU A 170 -13.84 7.44 13.01
C GLU A 170 -14.72 6.35 12.40
N PHE A 171 -14.11 5.32 11.79
CA PHE A 171 -14.86 4.32 11.02
C PHE A 171 -15.26 3.09 11.82
N ALA A 172 -14.78 2.94 13.07
CA ALA A 172 -15.02 1.77 13.92
C ALA A 172 -16.53 1.47 14.11
N SER A 173 -17.37 2.50 14.27
CA SER A 173 -18.82 2.35 14.42
C SER A 173 -19.51 1.75 13.19
N ARG A 174 -18.82 1.71 12.06
CA ARG A 174 -19.26 1.11 10.79
C ARG A 174 -18.63 -0.26 10.52
N ASN A 175 -17.96 -0.84 11.49
CA ASN A 175 -17.26 -2.12 11.36
C ASN A 175 -16.20 -2.10 10.25
N ILE A 176 -15.47 -0.98 10.15
CA ILE A 176 -14.37 -0.79 9.22
C ILE A 176 -13.08 -0.69 10.03
N THR A 177 -12.12 -1.58 9.78
CA THR A 177 -10.80 -1.53 10.40
C THR A 177 -9.81 -0.79 9.49
N VAL A 178 -8.91 -0.02 10.09
CA VAL A 178 -7.85 0.70 9.36
C VAL A 178 -6.53 0.45 10.05
N ASN A 179 -5.57 -0.18 9.35
CA ASN A 179 -4.25 -0.49 9.86
C ASN A 179 -3.16 -0.05 8.87
N ALA A 180 -1.95 0.11 9.35
CA ALA A 180 -0.78 0.38 8.52
C ALA A 180 0.22 -0.76 8.61
N VAL A 181 0.85 -1.06 7.48
CA VAL A 181 2.06 -1.88 7.41
C VAL A 181 3.22 -0.95 7.13
N ALA A 182 4.30 -1.07 7.89
CA ALA A 182 5.52 -0.28 7.74
C ALA A 182 6.69 -1.19 7.32
N PRO A 183 6.91 -1.38 5.99
CA PRO A 183 8.03 -2.17 5.51
C PRO A 183 9.38 -1.50 5.83
N GLY A 184 10.39 -2.31 6.11
CA GLY A 184 11.80 -1.92 6.13
C GLY A 184 12.41 -1.96 4.73
N PHE A 185 13.68 -2.42 4.64
CA PHE A 185 14.33 -2.67 3.35
C PHE A 185 13.78 -3.95 2.71
N ILE A 186 13.08 -3.75 1.59
CA ILE A 186 12.47 -4.83 0.79
C ILE A 186 13.21 -4.92 -0.55
N GLU A 187 13.53 -6.13 -0.97
CA GLU A 187 14.12 -6.39 -2.29
C GLU A 187 13.25 -5.83 -3.41
N SER A 188 13.89 -5.11 -4.32
CA SER A 188 13.25 -4.43 -5.45
C SER A 188 14.24 -4.21 -6.59
N ASP A 189 13.76 -3.80 -7.76
CA ASP A 189 14.60 -3.40 -8.88
C ASP A 189 15.62 -2.29 -8.51
N MET A 190 15.32 -1.48 -7.50
CA MET A 190 16.23 -0.45 -6.99
C MET A 190 17.32 -1.05 -6.09
N THR A 191 16.97 -1.91 -5.16
CA THR A 191 17.95 -2.55 -4.26
C THR A 191 18.86 -3.53 -5.00
N ALA A 192 18.39 -4.12 -6.11
CA ALA A 192 19.20 -4.99 -6.96
C ALA A 192 20.38 -4.26 -7.61
N LYS A 193 20.31 -2.92 -7.77
CA LYS A 193 21.37 -2.09 -8.37
C LYS A 193 22.42 -1.61 -7.37
N LEU A 194 22.25 -1.89 -6.07
CA LEU A 194 23.20 -1.52 -5.04
C LEU A 194 24.47 -2.35 -5.16
N ASN A 195 25.63 -1.70 -4.95
CA ASN A 195 26.88 -2.42 -4.82
C ASN A 195 26.98 -3.14 -3.46
N ASP A 196 27.96 -4.03 -3.31
CA ASP A 196 28.10 -4.87 -2.10
C ASP A 196 28.29 -4.02 -0.83
N GLN A 197 29.09 -2.95 -0.90
CA GLN A 197 29.30 -2.05 0.26
C GLN A 197 28.00 -1.37 0.71
N GLN A 198 27.16 -0.96 -0.24
CA GLN A 198 25.84 -0.37 0.08
C GLN A 198 24.90 -1.42 0.67
N LYS A 199 24.91 -2.66 0.13
CA LYS A 199 24.13 -3.77 0.67
C LYS A 199 24.56 -4.11 2.10
N ASP A 200 25.88 -4.21 2.35
CA ASP A 200 26.42 -4.50 3.67
C ASP A 200 26.03 -3.40 4.69
N ALA A 201 26.10 -2.13 4.29
CA ALA A 201 25.68 -1.02 5.15
C ALA A 201 24.19 -1.09 5.52
N ILE A 202 23.34 -1.50 4.60
CA ILE A 202 21.91 -1.74 4.87
C ILE A 202 21.73 -2.94 5.79
N LEU A 203 22.37 -4.07 5.48
CA LEU A 203 22.27 -5.29 6.27
C LEU A 203 22.78 -5.10 7.70
N ALA A 204 23.77 -4.22 7.90
CA ALA A 204 24.26 -3.87 9.23
C ALA A 204 23.18 -3.25 10.13
N GLN A 205 22.22 -2.52 9.53
CA GLN A 205 21.10 -1.87 10.25
C GLN A 205 19.93 -2.82 10.53
N ILE A 206 19.90 -4.01 9.91
CA ILE A 206 18.82 -4.98 10.07
C ILE A 206 19.25 -6.07 11.06
N PRO A 207 18.62 -6.22 12.24
CA PRO A 207 18.94 -7.27 13.20
C PRO A 207 18.91 -8.68 12.60
N LEU A 208 17.94 -9.00 11.74
CA LEU A 208 17.85 -10.30 11.05
C LEU A 208 18.90 -10.50 9.94
N LYS A 209 19.76 -9.47 9.65
CA LYS A 209 20.85 -9.53 8.67
C LYS A 209 20.45 -9.97 7.26
N LYS A 210 19.21 -9.72 6.88
CA LYS A 210 18.69 -9.97 5.54
C LYS A 210 17.64 -8.94 5.18
N MET A 211 17.53 -8.59 3.90
CA MET A 211 16.39 -7.82 3.39
C MET A 211 15.14 -8.70 3.41
N GLY A 212 13.98 -8.06 3.58
CA GLY A 212 12.70 -8.70 3.33
C GLY A 212 12.39 -8.71 1.82
N ASN A 213 11.35 -9.42 1.45
CA ASN A 213 10.83 -9.41 0.08
C ASN A 213 9.36 -8.97 0.06
N GLY A 214 8.82 -8.74 -1.15
CA GLY A 214 7.43 -8.28 -1.30
C GLY A 214 6.41 -9.26 -0.72
N GLU A 215 6.70 -10.55 -0.71
CA GLU A 215 5.83 -11.59 -0.15
C GLU A 215 5.74 -11.50 1.39
N ASP A 216 6.80 -11.10 2.08
CA ASP A 216 6.78 -10.90 3.54
C ASP A 216 5.77 -9.80 3.91
N VAL A 217 5.74 -8.72 3.14
CA VAL A 217 4.75 -7.65 3.30
C VAL A 217 3.35 -8.12 2.94
N ALA A 218 3.20 -8.83 1.80
CA ALA A 218 1.92 -9.29 1.29
C ALA A 218 1.21 -10.26 2.26
N LYS A 219 1.96 -11.12 2.96
CA LYS A 219 1.41 -12.00 4.00
C LYS A 219 0.73 -11.24 5.13
N LEU A 220 1.36 -10.16 5.61
CA LEU A 220 0.77 -9.31 6.65
C LEU A 220 -0.45 -8.54 6.11
N VAL A 221 -0.38 -8.03 4.88
CA VAL A 221 -1.53 -7.36 4.25
C VAL A 221 -2.73 -8.31 4.14
N VAL A 222 -2.53 -9.55 3.71
CA VAL A 222 -3.59 -10.57 3.66
C VAL A 222 -4.15 -10.86 5.05
N PHE A 223 -3.30 -11.02 6.08
CA PHE A 223 -3.75 -11.18 7.46
C PHE A 223 -4.63 -10.02 7.92
N LEU A 224 -4.17 -8.78 7.73
CA LEU A 224 -4.92 -7.57 8.11
C LEU A 224 -6.20 -7.36 7.28
N SER A 225 -6.30 -8.00 6.13
CA SER A 225 -7.48 -7.97 5.25
C SER A 225 -8.47 -9.11 5.53
N SER A 226 -8.10 -10.09 6.36
CA SER A 226 -8.91 -11.27 6.67
C SER A 226 -9.73 -11.11 7.96
N ALA A 227 -10.60 -12.06 8.24
CA ALA A 227 -11.36 -12.15 9.50
C ALA A 227 -10.45 -12.38 10.72
N ASP A 228 -9.26 -12.97 10.53
CA ASP A 228 -8.29 -13.22 11.61
C ASP A 228 -7.86 -11.91 12.33
N SER A 229 -8.09 -10.75 11.70
CA SER A 229 -7.74 -9.42 12.22
C SER A 229 -8.95 -8.53 12.56
N ASP A 230 -10.14 -9.09 12.77
CA ASP A 230 -11.35 -8.29 12.98
C ASP A 230 -11.30 -7.41 14.23
N TYR A 231 -10.50 -7.79 15.23
CA TYR A 231 -10.31 -6.98 16.45
C TYR A 231 -9.03 -6.13 16.44
N ILE A 232 -8.39 -5.96 15.25
CA ILE A 232 -7.17 -5.17 15.09
C ILE A 232 -7.52 -3.92 14.26
N THR A 233 -7.41 -2.74 14.87
CA THR A 233 -7.59 -1.45 14.17
C THR A 233 -6.70 -0.36 14.77
N GLY A 234 -6.29 0.61 13.96
CA GLY A 234 -5.42 1.72 14.36
C GLY A 234 -3.95 1.34 14.57
N GLN A 235 -3.56 0.11 14.23
CA GLN A 235 -2.20 -0.38 14.47
C GLN A 235 -1.26 -0.06 13.32
N VAL A 236 0.03 0.07 13.66
CA VAL A 236 1.15 0.18 12.72
C VAL A 236 2.05 -1.00 12.99
N ILE A 237 2.15 -1.92 12.04
CA ILE A 237 2.93 -3.15 12.19
C ILE A 237 4.11 -3.11 11.22
N THR A 238 5.32 -3.24 11.74
CA THR A 238 6.55 -3.27 10.95
C THR A 238 6.77 -4.63 10.32
N VAL A 239 7.35 -4.64 9.11
CA VAL A 239 7.90 -5.82 8.42
C VAL A 239 9.30 -5.43 7.98
N ASP A 240 10.25 -5.40 8.91
CA ASP A 240 11.50 -4.68 8.78
C ASP A 240 12.74 -5.45 9.29
N GLY A 241 12.57 -6.68 9.72
CA GLY A 241 13.66 -7.49 10.30
C GLY A 241 14.21 -6.93 11.60
N GLY A 242 13.44 -6.07 12.30
CA GLY A 242 13.79 -5.49 13.59
C GLY A 242 14.46 -4.12 13.53
N MET A 243 14.44 -3.41 12.38
CA MET A 243 15.09 -2.10 12.23
C MET A 243 14.52 -1.03 13.17
N ALA A 244 13.22 -1.04 13.41
CA ALA A 244 12.52 -0.02 14.21
C ALA A 244 12.17 -0.53 15.63
N MET A 245 13.05 -1.33 16.21
CA MET A 245 12.92 -1.73 17.62
C MET A 245 13.38 -0.61 18.55
#